data_588a1eb266b0af089166711c280badda
#
_entry.id   588a1eb266b0af089166711c280badda
#
_cell.length_a   1.000
_cell.length_b   1.000
_cell.length_c   1.000
_cell.angle_alpha   90.00
_cell.angle_beta   90.00
_cell.angle_gamma   90.00
#
_symmetry.space_group_name_H-M   'P 1'
#
loop_
_entity.id
_entity.type
_entity.pdbx_description
1 polymer ?
#
loop_
_entity_poly.entity_id
_entity_poly.type
_entity_poly.pdbx_seq_one_letter_code
_entity_poly.pdbx_strand_id
1 'polypeptide(L)'
;RGIKPMLDGEHYTQMSADGKKIIQYSFKTGKETGTIFDVNTARDCSIKSFDDYIMSPDEKLILIQTETKPIYRRSFTANYYIFNVKNNKMEPLSENGPQQVPLFSPDGNQIAFVRDNNIYLVKLLFGNSESQVTKDGKFNEVLNGIPDWVYEEEFGFNRAFDFSADSQMLAYIRFDESQVPMYSFPLYKGMVPALEKFSTYPGEYEYKYPMPGIDNSKVTVHTFDIKSKVTRKMDLPLDADSYIPRIKFTDDENALAIMTLNRHQNRFDLYFANPRSTLCKLMVRDEAPQYIKEEAYSNIVFYPKNFVVMSEKDGYNHLYLYTSGGNLVKQITKGNFEVKDFLGWDEATNTFYFESNEGSPLRTAIYKVDGKGKKTKLSKQEGTHKAI
;
A
#
# COMPACT_ATOMS: atom_id res chain seq x y z
N ARG A 1 -6.80 0.12 -17.00
CA ARG A 1 -7.60 -0.67 -16.06
C ARG A 1 -6.91 -2.01 -15.90
N GLY A 2 -6.34 -2.25 -14.71
CA GLY A 2 -5.54 -3.43 -14.42
C GLY A 2 -6.38 -4.69 -14.28
N ILE A 3 -5.75 -5.83 -14.51
CA ILE A 3 -6.32 -7.13 -14.14
C ILE A 3 -6.04 -7.37 -12.65
N LYS A 4 -6.94 -8.08 -11.97
CA LYS A 4 -6.80 -8.46 -10.55
C LYS A 4 -6.86 -9.99 -10.46
N PRO A 5 -5.73 -10.67 -10.19
CA PRO A 5 -5.71 -12.13 -10.05
C PRO A 5 -6.65 -12.61 -8.94
N MET A 6 -7.24 -13.77 -9.14
CA MET A 6 -8.08 -14.44 -8.14
C MET A 6 -7.27 -15.50 -7.36
N LEU A 7 -7.78 -15.88 -6.19
CA LEU A 7 -7.13 -16.84 -5.27
C LEU A 7 -6.91 -18.21 -5.89
N ASP A 8 -7.72 -18.60 -6.86
CA ASP A 8 -7.60 -19.92 -7.52
C ASP A 8 -6.38 -20.02 -8.44
N GLY A 9 -5.70 -18.90 -8.75
CA GLY A 9 -4.56 -18.85 -9.65
C GLY A 9 -4.89 -19.14 -11.12
N GLU A 10 -6.15 -19.38 -11.46
CA GLU A 10 -6.61 -19.72 -12.82
C GLU A 10 -7.40 -18.59 -13.47
N HIS A 11 -7.98 -17.71 -12.65
CA HIS A 11 -8.83 -16.61 -13.11
C HIS A 11 -8.30 -15.25 -12.66
N TYR A 12 -8.74 -14.23 -13.37
CA TYR A 12 -8.59 -12.83 -13.00
C TYR A 12 -9.88 -12.08 -13.23
N THR A 13 -10.02 -10.95 -12.56
CA THR A 13 -11.16 -10.04 -12.76
C THR A 13 -10.69 -8.74 -13.40
N GLN A 14 -11.59 -8.09 -14.10
CA GLN A 14 -11.41 -6.79 -14.72
C GLN A 14 -12.71 -6.02 -14.75
N MET A 15 -12.64 -4.71 -14.56
CA MET A 15 -13.78 -3.83 -14.73
C MET A 15 -14.13 -3.67 -16.22
N SER A 16 -15.41 -3.72 -16.57
CA SER A 16 -15.89 -3.44 -17.91
C SER A 16 -15.56 -2.00 -18.36
N ALA A 17 -15.49 -1.79 -19.66
CA ALA A 17 -15.12 -0.49 -20.24
C ALA A 17 -16.09 0.65 -19.86
N ASP A 18 -17.37 0.33 -19.65
CA ASP A 18 -18.42 1.28 -19.25
C ASP A 18 -18.51 1.50 -17.72
N GLY A 19 -17.68 0.80 -16.93
CA GLY A 19 -17.65 0.92 -15.46
C GLY A 19 -18.90 0.34 -14.79
N LYS A 20 -19.56 -0.66 -15.39
CA LYS A 20 -20.81 -1.22 -14.85
C LYS A 20 -20.70 -2.64 -14.35
N LYS A 21 -19.66 -3.38 -14.76
CA LYS A 21 -19.47 -4.80 -14.41
C LYS A 21 -18.07 -5.10 -13.93
N ILE A 22 -17.97 -6.11 -13.08
CA ILE A 22 -16.73 -6.82 -12.78
C ILE A 22 -16.84 -8.18 -13.47
N ILE A 23 -15.96 -8.43 -14.45
CA ILE A 23 -16.00 -9.60 -15.31
C ILE A 23 -14.83 -10.50 -14.95
N GLN A 24 -15.09 -11.80 -14.85
CA GLN A 24 -14.10 -12.83 -14.63
C GLN A 24 -13.61 -13.40 -15.96
N TYR A 25 -12.31 -13.62 -16.05
CA TYR A 25 -11.63 -14.19 -17.22
C TYR A 25 -10.71 -15.33 -16.81
N SER A 26 -10.47 -16.26 -17.74
CA SER A 26 -9.46 -17.32 -17.55
C SER A 26 -8.08 -16.87 -18.02
N PHE A 27 -7.05 -17.04 -17.19
CA PHE A 27 -5.65 -16.82 -17.61
C PHE A 27 -5.24 -17.71 -18.77
N LYS A 28 -5.75 -18.95 -18.80
CA LYS A 28 -5.41 -19.94 -19.82
C LYS A 28 -5.93 -19.56 -21.21
N THR A 29 -7.15 -19.03 -21.29
CA THR A 29 -7.82 -18.81 -22.58
C THR A 29 -7.97 -17.33 -22.92
N GLY A 30 -7.82 -16.42 -21.96
CA GLY A 30 -8.14 -14.99 -22.10
C GLY A 30 -9.62 -14.70 -22.30
N LYS A 31 -10.50 -15.71 -22.19
CA LYS A 31 -11.95 -15.57 -22.41
C LYS A 31 -12.67 -15.28 -21.11
N GLU A 32 -13.79 -14.56 -21.25
CA GLU A 32 -14.76 -14.34 -20.19
C GLU A 32 -15.33 -15.68 -19.70
N THR A 33 -15.43 -15.84 -18.37
CA THR A 33 -15.98 -17.02 -17.71
C THR A 33 -17.20 -16.69 -16.84
N GLY A 34 -17.43 -15.41 -16.54
CA GLY A 34 -18.60 -14.99 -15.78
C GLY A 34 -18.58 -13.50 -15.41
N THR A 35 -19.70 -13.03 -14.88
CA THR A 35 -19.83 -11.69 -14.29
C THR A 35 -20.00 -11.83 -12.79
N ILE A 36 -19.13 -11.17 -12.00
CA ILE A 36 -19.18 -11.21 -10.54
C ILE A 36 -20.07 -10.11 -9.98
N PHE A 37 -20.05 -8.93 -10.59
CA PHE A 37 -20.86 -7.77 -10.21
C PHE A 37 -21.42 -7.07 -11.44
N ASP A 38 -22.67 -6.64 -11.37
CA ASP A 38 -23.33 -5.82 -12.40
C ASP A 38 -24.27 -4.82 -11.71
N VAL A 39 -24.08 -3.53 -11.94
CA VAL A 39 -24.92 -2.46 -11.36
C VAL A 39 -26.40 -2.61 -11.69
N ASN A 40 -26.73 -3.27 -12.82
CA ASN A 40 -28.10 -3.45 -13.27
C ASN A 40 -28.85 -4.60 -12.59
N THR A 41 -28.12 -5.54 -11.98
CA THR A 41 -28.69 -6.75 -11.38
C THR A 41 -28.41 -6.89 -9.88
N ALA A 42 -27.47 -6.12 -9.34
CA ALA A 42 -27.19 -6.11 -7.93
C ALA A 42 -28.38 -5.53 -7.14
N ARG A 43 -28.73 -6.21 -6.05
CA ARG A 43 -29.82 -5.77 -5.16
C ARG A 43 -29.38 -4.55 -4.35
N ASP A 44 -30.32 -3.64 -4.12
CA ASP A 44 -30.11 -2.39 -3.37
C ASP A 44 -29.01 -1.50 -3.97
N CYS A 45 -28.75 -1.65 -5.26
CA CYS A 45 -27.73 -0.88 -5.97
C CYS A 45 -28.31 0.47 -6.42
N SER A 46 -27.77 1.55 -5.88
CA SER A 46 -28.16 2.93 -6.20
C SER A 46 -27.24 3.62 -7.22
N ILE A 47 -26.09 3.00 -7.56
CA ILE A 47 -25.10 3.57 -8.46
C ILE A 47 -25.36 3.18 -9.92
N LYS A 48 -24.92 4.04 -10.84
CA LYS A 48 -25.03 3.78 -12.29
C LYS A 48 -23.74 3.24 -12.91
N SER A 49 -22.61 3.50 -12.27
CA SER A 49 -21.28 3.06 -12.64
C SER A 49 -20.35 3.18 -11.44
N PHE A 50 -19.17 2.60 -11.53
CA PHE A 50 -18.17 2.67 -10.49
C PHE A 50 -16.77 2.95 -11.08
N ASP A 51 -15.85 3.39 -10.24
CA ASP A 51 -14.52 3.85 -10.64
C ASP A 51 -13.45 2.77 -10.49
N ASP A 52 -13.54 1.96 -9.43
CA ASP A 52 -12.64 0.83 -9.12
C ASP A 52 -13.31 -0.11 -8.09
N TYR A 53 -12.63 -1.19 -7.75
CA TYR A 53 -13.10 -2.16 -6.74
C TYR A 53 -11.94 -2.83 -6.02
N ILE A 54 -12.21 -3.34 -4.82
CA ILE A 54 -11.26 -4.09 -3.98
C ILE A 54 -11.96 -5.35 -3.50
N MET A 55 -11.36 -6.53 -3.74
CA MET A 55 -11.89 -7.79 -3.23
C MET A 55 -11.44 -8.02 -1.79
N SER A 56 -12.31 -8.62 -0.97
CA SER A 56 -11.89 -9.15 0.33
C SER A 56 -10.90 -10.30 0.17
N PRO A 57 -10.08 -10.61 1.20
CA PRO A 57 -9.10 -11.69 1.12
C PRO A 57 -9.66 -13.06 0.73
N ASP A 58 -10.93 -13.34 1.07
CA ASP A 58 -11.63 -14.58 0.75
C ASP A 58 -12.55 -14.46 -0.48
N GLU A 59 -12.51 -13.33 -1.18
CA GLU A 59 -13.31 -13.01 -2.39
C GLU A 59 -14.84 -13.05 -2.22
N LYS A 60 -15.34 -13.06 -0.97
CA LYS A 60 -16.78 -13.07 -0.68
C LYS A 60 -17.42 -11.70 -0.70
N LEU A 61 -16.64 -10.68 -0.42
CA LEU A 61 -17.06 -9.27 -0.41
C LEU A 61 -16.22 -8.48 -1.39
N ILE A 62 -16.84 -7.42 -1.92
CA ILE A 62 -16.17 -6.48 -2.82
C ILE A 62 -16.49 -5.07 -2.35
N LEU A 63 -15.46 -4.24 -2.17
CA LEU A 63 -15.62 -2.80 -2.02
C LEU A 63 -15.72 -2.16 -3.40
N ILE A 64 -16.84 -1.53 -3.68
CA ILE A 64 -17.09 -0.80 -4.92
C ILE A 64 -16.83 0.67 -4.69
N GLN A 65 -15.89 1.26 -5.44
CA GLN A 65 -15.48 2.65 -5.34
C GLN A 65 -16.26 3.53 -6.31
N THR A 66 -16.81 4.63 -5.81
CA THR A 66 -17.59 5.58 -6.61
C THR A 66 -17.27 7.03 -6.21
N GLU A 67 -17.64 7.97 -7.07
CA GLU A 67 -17.54 9.41 -6.79
C GLU A 67 -16.13 9.83 -6.33
N THR A 68 -15.12 9.30 -7.00
CA THR A 68 -13.72 9.58 -6.71
C THR A 68 -13.38 11.04 -6.93
N LYS A 69 -12.87 11.71 -5.88
CA LYS A 69 -12.44 13.11 -5.92
C LYS A 69 -10.96 13.19 -5.55
N PRO A 70 -10.08 13.53 -6.51
CA PRO A 70 -8.64 13.65 -6.23
C PRO A 70 -8.33 14.72 -5.17
N ILE A 71 -7.33 14.44 -4.33
CA ILE A 71 -6.73 15.41 -3.40
C ILE A 71 -5.38 15.82 -3.94
N TYR A 72 -4.43 14.89 -4.03
CA TYR A 72 -3.10 15.07 -4.61
C TYR A 72 -2.87 14.03 -5.71
N ARG A 73 -1.63 13.67 -6.00
CA ARG A 73 -1.30 12.73 -7.08
C ARG A 73 -1.89 11.34 -6.87
N ARG A 74 -1.92 10.84 -5.63
CA ARG A 74 -2.36 9.48 -5.28
C ARG A 74 -3.53 9.45 -4.30
N SER A 75 -3.68 10.48 -3.50
CA SER A 75 -4.76 10.59 -2.52
C SER A 75 -6.04 11.08 -3.15
N PHE A 76 -7.14 10.54 -2.67
CA PHE A 76 -8.49 10.89 -3.09
C PHE A 76 -9.50 10.50 -2.02
N THR A 77 -10.66 11.12 -2.04
CA THR A 77 -11.84 10.65 -1.34
C THR A 77 -12.76 9.91 -2.31
N ALA A 78 -13.50 8.94 -1.81
CA ALA A 78 -14.53 8.26 -2.58
C ALA A 78 -15.65 7.75 -1.67
N ASN A 79 -16.79 7.45 -2.23
CA ASN A 79 -17.86 6.69 -1.57
C ASN A 79 -17.65 5.21 -1.89
N TYR A 80 -17.62 4.38 -0.86
CA TYR A 80 -17.45 2.94 -1.00
C TYR A 80 -18.72 2.22 -0.59
N TYR A 81 -19.01 1.14 -1.33
CA TYR A 81 -20.11 0.23 -1.06
C TYR A 81 -19.55 -1.18 -0.86
N ILE A 82 -20.17 -1.92 0.05
CA ILE A 82 -19.86 -3.34 0.28
C ILE A 82 -20.83 -4.15 -0.56
N PHE A 83 -20.30 -4.94 -1.49
CA PHE A 83 -21.08 -5.89 -2.28
C PHE A 83 -20.84 -7.32 -1.77
N ASN A 84 -21.91 -8.01 -1.40
CA ASN A 84 -21.85 -9.42 -1.02
C ASN A 84 -22.12 -10.29 -2.25
N VAL A 85 -21.09 -11.04 -2.68
CA VAL A 85 -21.13 -11.85 -3.90
C VAL A 85 -22.22 -12.93 -3.82
N LYS A 86 -22.35 -13.62 -2.67
CA LYS A 86 -23.34 -14.70 -2.49
C LYS A 86 -24.76 -14.21 -2.52
N ASN A 87 -25.04 -13.08 -1.88
CA ASN A 87 -26.39 -12.54 -1.75
C ASN A 87 -26.76 -11.58 -2.89
N ASN A 88 -25.79 -11.24 -3.74
CA ASN A 88 -25.94 -10.23 -4.82
C ASN A 88 -26.51 -8.91 -4.30
N LYS A 89 -26.07 -8.48 -3.09
CA LYS A 89 -26.59 -7.30 -2.38
C LYS A 89 -25.49 -6.29 -2.12
N MET A 90 -25.82 -5.02 -2.30
CA MET A 90 -24.93 -3.89 -2.06
C MET A 90 -25.46 -3.01 -0.94
N GLU A 91 -24.56 -2.48 -0.09
CA GLU A 91 -24.86 -1.53 0.96
C GLU A 91 -23.68 -0.54 1.16
N PRO A 92 -23.91 0.70 1.63
CA PRO A 92 -22.81 1.64 1.83
C PRO A 92 -21.85 1.16 2.92
N LEU A 93 -20.55 1.43 2.74
CA LEU A 93 -19.54 1.18 3.78
C LEU A 93 -19.76 2.10 4.98
N SER A 94 -20.10 3.36 4.74
CA SER A 94 -20.38 4.36 5.76
C SER A 94 -21.38 5.38 5.23
N GLU A 95 -22.29 5.82 6.10
CA GLU A 95 -23.26 6.89 5.80
C GLU A 95 -22.78 8.26 6.31
N ASN A 96 -21.58 8.32 6.91
CA ASN A 96 -21.07 9.53 7.57
C ASN A 96 -20.11 10.35 6.70
N GLY A 97 -20.14 10.15 5.40
CA GLY A 97 -19.31 10.88 4.43
C GLY A 97 -18.26 10.04 3.71
N PRO A 98 -17.56 10.65 2.75
CA PRO A 98 -16.57 9.97 1.92
C PRO A 98 -15.43 9.35 2.74
N GLN A 99 -14.82 8.32 2.19
CA GLN A 99 -13.72 7.60 2.81
C GLN A 99 -12.43 7.71 1.99
N GLN A 100 -11.31 7.45 2.64
CA GLN A 100 -9.99 7.29 2.02
C GLN A 100 -9.42 5.92 2.37
N VAL A 101 -8.76 5.32 1.42
CA VAL A 101 -7.88 4.14 1.55
C VAL A 101 -8.44 2.97 2.36
N PRO A 102 -9.66 2.50 2.09
CA PRO A 102 -10.22 1.38 2.84
C PRO A 102 -9.39 0.10 2.65
N LEU A 103 -9.30 -0.69 3.73
CA LEU A 103 -8.58 -1.95 3.76
C LEU A 103 -9.38 -2.98 4.53
N PHE A 104 -9.59 -4.17 3.94
CA PHE A 104 -10.10 -5.32 4.66
C PHE A 104 -9.08 -5.86 5.66
N SER A 105 -9.55 -6.31 6.82
CA SER A 105 -8.74 -7.16 7.69
C SER A 105 -8.44 -8.51 7.01
N PRO A 106 -7.33 -9.19 7.37
CA PRO A 106 -6.99 -10.50 6.78
C PRO A 106 -8.08 -11.55 6.88
N ASP A 107 -8.88 -11.54 7.96
CA ASP A 107 -10.03 -12.44 8.14
C ASP A 107 -11.29 -12.02 7.36
N GLY A 108 -11.27 -10.86 6.69
CA GLY A 108 -12.39 -10.33 5.92
C GLY A 108 -13.58 -9.80 6.74
N ASN A 109 -13.46 -9.73 8.07
CA ASN A 109 -14.57 -9.38 8.97
C ASN A 109 -14.60 -7.91 9.37
N GLN A 110 -13.59 -7.15 9.01
CA GLN A 110 -13.46 -5.73 9.33
C GLN A 110 -12.92 -4.94 8.14
N ILE A 111 -13.27 -3.66 8.09
CA ILE A 111 -12.70 -2.69 7.14
C ILE A 111 -12.25 -1.48 7.95
N ALA A 112 -11.01 -1.06 7.78
CA ALA A 112 -10.51 0.21 8.28
C ALA A 112 -10.39 1.21 7.14
N PHE A 113 -10.66 2.47 7.40
CA PHE A 113 -10.52 3.58 6.45
C PHE A 113 -10.19 4.89 7.17
N VAL A 114 -9.83 5.92 6.42
CA VAL A 114 -9.59 7.26 6.96
C VAL A 114 -10.69 8.21 6.47
N ARG A 115 -11.16 9.06 7.38
CA ARG A 115 -12.02 10.21 7.14
C ARG A 115 -11.59 11.36 8.05
N ASP A 116 -11.47 12.56 7.51
CA ASP A 116 -11.08 13.76 8.27
C ASP A 116 -9.81 13.53 9.12
N ASN A 117 -8.78 12.93 8.51
CA ASN A 117 -7.49 12.62 9.13
C ASN A 117 -7.53 11.65 10.31
N ASN A 118 -8.62 10.92 10.49
CA ASN A 118 -8.79 9.92 11.53
C ASN A 118 -9.12 8.54 10.96
N ILE A 119 -8.62 7.52 11.63
CA ILE A 119 -8.91 6.12 11.29
C ILE A 119 -10.25 5.71 11.91
N TYR A 120 -11.06 5.05 11.10
CA TYR A 120 -12.33 4.43 11.47
C TYR A 120 -12.28 2.93 11.19
N LEU A 121 -13.02 2.17 11.97
CA LEU A 121 -13.13 0.71 11.84
C LEU A 121 -14.61 0.33 11.72
N VAL A 122 -14.93 -0.47 10.71
CA VAL A 122 -16.26 -1.06 10.50
C VAL A 122 -16.18 -2.56 10.78
N LYS A 123 -17.03 -3.05 11.69
CA LYS A 123 -17.17 -4.48 12.02
C LYS A 123 -18.34 -5.07 11.26
N LEU A 124 -18.05 -5.88 10.23
CA LEU A 124 -19.04 -6.40 9.29
C LEU A 124 -19.98 -7.43 9.91
N LEU A 125 -19.50 -8.22 10.87
CA LEU A 125 -20.32 -9.22 11.57
C LEU A 125 -21.28 -8.61 12.62
N PHE A 126 -21.16 -7.32 12.90
CA PHE A 126 -21.96 -6.61 13.88
C PHE A 126 -22.80 -5.50 13.25
N GLY A 127 -23.45 -5.81 12.11
CA GLY A 127 -24.31 -4.87 11.39
C GLY A 127 -23.56 -3.67 10.82
N ASN A 128 -22.33 -3.86 10.36
CA ASN A 128 -21.46 -2.81 9.85
C ASN A 128 -21.25 -1.65 10.83
N SER A 129 -21.10 -1.97 12.11
CA SER A 129 -20.91 -0.95 13.15
C SER A 129 -19.59 -0.20 12.95
N GLU A 130 -19.68 1.12 12.82
CA GLU A 130 -18.55 2.02 12.66
C GLU A 130 -18.09 2.56 14.01
N SER A 131 -16.78 2.55 14.26
CA SER A 131 -16.17 3.17 15.43
C SER A 131 -14.93 3.97 15.02
N GLN A 132 -14.66 5.04 15.79
CA GLN A 132 -13.49 5.89 15.57
C GLN A 132 -12.30 5.35 16.35
N VAL A 133 -11.17 5.10 15.66
CA VAL A 133 -9.93 4.59 16.26
C VAL A 133 -9.05 5.73 16.77
N THR A 134 -8.80 6.74 15.95
CA THR A 134 -8.04 7.95 16.31
C THR A 134 -8.97 9.16 16.41
N LYS A 135 -8.60 10.16 17.23
CA LYS A 135 -9.46 11.33 17.50
C LYS A 135 -8.75 12.68 17.39
N ASP A 136 -7.44 12.68 17.22
CA ASP A 136 -6.61 13.88 17.18
C ASP A 136 -6.29 14.37 15.76
N GLY A 137 -6.82 13.67 14.74
CA GLY A 137 -6.71 14.10 13.34
C GLY A 137 -7.35 15.46 13.12
N LYS A 138 -6.62 16.36 12.48
CA LYS A 138 -7.06 17.71 12.20
C LYS A 138 -6.38 18.24 10.95
N PHE A 139 -7.15 18.89 10.08
CA PHE A 139 -6.65 19.46 8.84
C PHE A 139 -5.49 20.44 9.10
N ASN A 140 -4.40 20.28 8.35
CA ASN A 140 -3.14 21.01 8.47
C ASN A 140 -2.42 20.90 9.83
N GLU A 141 -2.78 19.93 10.65
CA GLU A 141 -2.12 19.68 11.94
C GLU A 141 -1.71 18.22 12.11
N VAL A 142 -2.64 17.30 12.10
CA VAL A 142 -2.37 15.88 12.36
C VAL A 142 -3.09 15.00 11.36
N LEU A 143 -2.34 14.05 10.77
CA LEU A 143 -2.88 12.99 9.93
C LEU A 143 -2.60 11.63 10.59
N ASN A 144 -3.62 10.81 10.69
CA ASN A 144 -3.51 9.42 11.16
C ASN A 144 -3.83 8.46 10.03
N GLY A 145 -2.90 7.56 9.69
CA GLY A 145 -3.13 6.50 8.71
C GLY A 145 -3.12 6.91 7.25
N ILE A 146 -2.86 8.16 6.95
CA ILE A 146 -2.59 8.70 5.61
C ILE A 146 -1.37 9.61 5.67
N PRO A 147 -0.54 9.65 4.60
CA PRO A 147 0.65 10.50 4.58
C PRO A 147 0.30 11.97 4.39
N ASP A 148 1.22 12.85 4.79
CA ASP A 148 1.21 14.24 4.36
C ASP A 148 1.63 14.37 2.88
N TRP A 149 1.60 15.58 2.34
CA TRP A 149 1.90 15.80 0.92
C TRP A 149 3.29 15.29 0.53
N VAL A 150 4.33 15.60 1.32
CA VAL A 150 5.71 15.23 0.97
C VAL A 150 5.93 13.72 1.01
N TYR A 151 5.37 13.04 1.98
CA TYR A 151 5.44 11.57 2.06
C TYR A 151 4.68 10.89 0.93
N GLU A 152 3.51 11.41 0.56
CA GLU A 152 2.75 10.90 -0.58
C GLU A 152 3.53 11.07 -1.89
N GLU A 153 4.10 12.25 -2.12
CA GLU A 153 4.81 12.57 -3.36
C GLU A 153 6.16 11.86 -3.45
N GLU A 154 6.97 11.94 -2.40
CA GLU A 154 8.36 11.46 -2.42
C GLU A 154 8.48 9.97 -2.12
N PHE A 155 7.62 9.40 -1.29
CA PHE A 155 7.65 7.97 -0.96
C PHE A 155 6.55 7.15 -1.63
N GLY A 156 5.71 7.76 -2.45
CA GLY A 156 4.85 7.10 -3.41
C GLY A 156 3.71 6.26 -2.83
N PHE A 157 3.09 6.66 -1.73
CA PHE A 157 1.97 5.93 -1.12
C PHE A 157 0.86 6.86 -0.61
N ASN A 158 -0.31 6.29 -0.34
CA ASN A 158 -1.48 7.03 0.16
C ASN A 158 -2.16 6.36 1.37
N ARG A 159 -1.74 5.18 1.78
CA ARG A 159 -2.22 4.50 3.00
C ARG A 159 -1.06 4.25 3.96
N ALA A 160 -1.21 4.71 5.19
CA ALA A 160 -0.21 4.61 6.25
C ALA A 160 -0.75 3.83 7.47
N PHE A 161 -1.57 2.81 7.25
CA PHE A 161 -2.03 1.86 8.27
C PHE A 161 -2.11 0.45 7.70
N ASP A 162 -2.10 -0.55 8.59
CA ASP A 162 -2.19 -1.96 8.25
C ASP A 162 -2.80 -2.77 9.39
N PHE A 163 -3.40 -3.93 9.06
CA PHE A 163 -3.88 -4.91 10.02
C PHE A 163 -2.81 -5.95 10.33
N SER A 164 -2.76 -6.43 11.57
CA SER A 164 -1.99 -7.64 11.90
C SER A 164 -2.57 -8.90 11.25
N ALA A 165 -1.73 -9.92 11.08
CA ALA A 165 -2.11 -11.18 10.42
C ALA A 165 -3.31 -11.88 11.09
N ASP A 166 -3.45 -11.74 12.40
CA ASP A 166 -4.57 -12.26 13.19
C ASP A 166 -5.80 -11.34 13.23
N SER A 167 -5.76 -10.20 12.52
CA SER A 167 -6.83 -9.19 12.47
C SER A 167 -7.19 -8.54 13.81
N GLN A 168 -6.32 -8.65 14.84
CA GLN A 168 -6.58 -8.14 16.19
C GLN A 168 -6.01 -6.75 16.46
N MET A 169 -5.06 -6.32 15.63
CA MET A 169 -4.35 -5.06 15.79
C MET A 169 -4.41 -4.23 14.52
N LEU A 170 -4.46 -2.90 14.68
CA LEU A 170 -4.12 -1.93 13.64
C LEU A 170 -2.79 -1.27 14.00
N ALA A 171 -1.94 -1.05 13.01
CA ALA A 171 -0.77 -0.19 13.11
C ALA A 171 -0.93 0.99 12.16
N TYR A 172 -0.45 2.16 12.55
CA TYR A 172 -0.52 3.35 11.69
C TYR A 172 0.63 4.31 11.94
N ILE A 173 0.95 5.10 10.93
CA ILE A 173 1.84 6.25 11.06
C ILE A 173 1.00 7.48 11.37
N ARG A 174 1.42 8.22 12.37
CA ARG A 174 0.89 9.55 12.72
C ARG A 174 1.86 10.61 12.24
N PHE A 175 1.34 11.55 11.47
CA PHE A 175 2.09 12.69 10.93
C PHE A 175 1.63 13.96 11.65
N ASP A 176 2.52 14.61 12.37
CA ASP A 176 2.28 15.93 12.94
C ASP A 176 2.92 16.99 12.04
N GLU A 177 2.10 17.62 11.20
CA GLU A 177 2.49 18.67 10.27
C GLU A 177 2.20 20.10 10.81
N SER A 178 1.87 20.22 12.10
CA SER A 178 1.48 21.51 12.70
C SER A 178 2.54 22.60 12.52
N GLN A 179 3.82 22.23 12.57
CA GLN A 179 4.96 23.14 12.42
C GLN A 179 5.48 23.27 10.98
N VAL A 180 4.96 22.46 10.04
CA VAL A 180 5.33 22.57 8.63
C VAL A 180 4.70 23.84 8.05
N PRO A 181 5.46 24.67 7.32
CA PRO A 181 4.90 25.90 6.74
C PRO A 181 3.91 25.61 5.62
N MET A 182 2.99 26.56 5.44
CA MET A 182 2.10 26.60 4.28
C MET A 182 2.85 27.12 3.06
N TYR A 183 2.60 26.52 1.91
CA TYR A 183 3.03 27.02 0.61
C TYR A 183 1.81 27.38 -0.23
N SER A 184 1.85 28.55 -0.84
CA SER A 184 0.76 29.08 -1.67
C SER A 184 1.21 29.17 -3.12
N PHE A 185 0.34 28.77 -4.03
CA PHE A 185 0.52 28.96 -5.46
C PHE A 185 -0.81 29.25 -6.17
N PRO A 186 -0.79 30.00 -7.29
CA PRO A 186 -2.01 30.31 -8.02
C PRO A 186 -2.62 29.07 -8.66
N LEU A 187 -3.94 28.91 -8.50
CA LEU A 187 -4.72 27.84 -9.12
C LEU A 187 -5.66 28.45 -10.16
N TYR A 188 -5.57 27.93 -11.37
CA TYR A 188 -6.38 28.36 -12.52
C TYR A 188 -7.35 27.25 -12.92
N LYS A 189 -8.41 27.61 -13.67
CA LYS A 189 -9.33 26.65 -14.25
C LYS A 189 -8.58 25.56 -15.04
N GLY A 190 -8.92 24.30 -14.80
CA GLY A 190 -8.29 23.17 -15.47
C GLY A 190 -7.03 22.61 -14.79
N MET A 191 -6.53 23.28 -13.74
CA MET A 191 -5.46 22.73 -12.90
C MET A 191 -5.98 21.66 -11.93
N VAL A 192 -5.07 20.90 -11.37
CA VAL A 192 -5.36 19.88 -10.35
C VAL A 192 -4.84 20.37 -9.00
N PRO A 193 -5.63 20.28 -7.90
CA PRO A 193 -7.01 19.79 -7.87
C PRO A 193 -8.00 20.75 -8.52
N ALA A 194 -9.02 20.19 -9.20
CA ALA A 194 -10.07 20.99 -9.82
C ALA A 194 -11.05 21.48 -8.74
N LEU A 195 -10.89 22.72 -8.29
CA LEU A 195 -11.76 23.32 -7.28
C LEU A 195 -12.80 24.24 -7.96
N GLU A 196 -14.07 24.00 -7.66
CA GLU A 196 -15.20 24.75 -8.25
C GLU A 196 -15.07 26.27 -7.99
N LYS A 197 -14.62 26.65 -6.80
CA LYS A 197 -14.40 28.08 -6.42
C LYS A 197 -13.43 28.81 -7.35
N PHE A 198 -12.56 28.10 -8.07
CA PHE A 198 -11.58 28.64 -9.02
C PHE A 198 -11.94 28.37 -10.47
N SER A 199 -13.19 27.98 -10.75
CA SER A 199 -13.65 27.66 -12.11
C SER A 199 -13.79 28.91 -13.00
N THR A 200 -14.04 30.07 -12.41
CA THR A 200 -14.24 31.36 -13.13
C THR A 200 -13.04 32.28 -12.96
N TYR A 201 -12.58 32.46 -11.75
CA TYR A 201 -11.44 33.31 -11.42
C TYR A 201 -10.32 32.50 -10.80
N PRO A 202 -9.05 32.83 -11.10
CA PRO A 202 -7.93 32.22 -10.40
C PRO A 202 -7.95 32.56 -8.92
N GLY A 203 -7.36 31.68 -8.09
CA GLY A 203 -7.20 31.92 -6.67
C GLY A 203 -5.89 31.32 -6.17
N GLU A 204 -5.63 31.46 -4.89
CA GLU A 204 -4.51 30.82 -4.24
C GLU A 204 -4.93 29.49 -3.64
N TYR A 205 -4.12 28.46 -3.90
CA TYR A 205 -4.24 27.14 -3.31
C TYR A 205 -3.06 26.90 -2.36
N GLU A 206 -3.37 26.60 -1.12
CA GLU A 206 -2.38 26.45 -0.07
C GLU A 206 -2.42 25.04 0.52
N TYR A 207 -1.24 24.50 0.80
CA TYR A 207 -1.08 23.24 1.55
C TYR A 207 0.25 23.22 2.28
N LYS A 208 0.39 22.32 3.25
CA LYS A 208 1.63 22.11 3.99
C LYS A 208 2.70 21.59 3.05
N TYR A 209 3.81 22.33 2.94
CA TYR A 209 4.90 22.01 2.04
C TYR A 209 6.26 22.41 2.65
N PRO A 210 7.06 21.45 3.10
CA PRO A 210 8.39 21.73 3.59
C PRO A 210 9.35 21.91 2.41
N MET A 211 9.72 23.13 2.11
CA MET A 211 10.79 23.39 1.15
C MET A 211 12.13 22.81 1.62
N PRO A 212 13.11 22.55 0.72
CA PRO A 212 14.43 22.06 1.11
C PRO A 212 15.05 22.88 2.24
N GLY A 213 15.55 22.19 3.28
CA GLY A 213 16.13 22.82 4.48
C GLY A 213 15.12 23.15 5.59
N ILE A 214 13.82 23.01 5.35
CA ILE A 214 12.78 23.19 6.37
C ILE A 214 12.45 21.84 7.03
N ASP A 215 11.98 21.90 8.26
CA ASP A 215 11.58 20.70 9.01
C ASP A 215 10.35 20.04 8.37
N ASN A 216 10.42 18.70 8.27
CA ASN A 216 9.29 17.87 7.87
C ASN A 216 8.32 17.63 9.04
N SER A 217 7.18 17.01 8.73
CA SER A 217 6.28 16.48 9.75
C SER A 217 7.04 15.60 10.74
N LYS A 218 6.66 15.67 12.00
CA LYS A 218 7.12 14.72 13.02
C LYS A 218 6.30 13.44 12.90
N VAL A 219 6.97 12.32 12.71
CA VAL A 219 6.33 11.03 12.45
C VAL A 219 6.55 10.05 13.57
N THR A 220 5.50 9.33 13.93
CA THR A 220 5.51 8.27 14.95
C THR A 220 4.67 7.10 14.49
N VAL A 221 4.99 5.90 14.97
CA VAL A 221 4.21 4.69 14.70
C VAL A 221 3.46 4.28 15.94
N HIS A 222 2.19 3.98 15.75
CA HIS A 222 1.28 3.56 16.81
C HIS A 222 0.61 2.24 16.44
N THR A 223 0.20 1.50 17.46
CA THR A 223 -0.65 0.32 17.33
C THR A 223 -1.90 0.50 18.16
N PHE A 224 -2.99 -0.06 17.68
CA PHE A 224 -4.30 -0.05 18.33
C PHE A 224 -4.79 -1.49 18.50
N ASP A 225 -5.01 -1.91 19.73
CA ASP A 225 -5.62 -3.20 20.04
C ASP A 225 -7.14 -3.08 19.88
N ILE A 226 -7.71 -3.81 18.90
CA ILE A 226 -9.12 -3.66 18.53
C ILE A 226 -10.06 -4.12 19.67
N LYS A 227 -9.68 -5.13 20.44
CA LYS A 227 -10.48 -5.65 21.54
C LYS A 227 -10.42 -4.73 22.77
N SER A 228 -9.24 -4.38 23.23
CA SER A 228 -9.05 -3.55 24.43
C SER A 228 -9.18 -2.06 24.16
N LYS A 229 -9.11 -1.64 22.87
CA LYS A 229 -9.09 -0.23 22.44
C LYS A 229 -7.92 0.58 23.01
N VAL A 230 -6.82 -0.08 23.30
CA VAL A 230 -5.59 0.55 23.80
C VAL A 230 -4.69 0.91 22.63
N THR A 231 -4.25 2.16 22.59
CA THR A 231 -3.26 2.67 21.63
C THR A 231 -1.89 2.71 22.30
N ARG A 232 -0.85 2.27 21.59
CA ARG A 232 0.55 2.30 22.05
C ARG A 232 1.45 2.92 20.99
N LYS A 233 2.38 3.74 21.43
CA LYS A 233 3.45 4.27 20.57
C LYS A 233 4.60 3.28 20.54
N MET A 234 5.13 2.96 19.35
CA MET A 234 6.31 2.12 19.19
C MET A 234 7.58 2.86 19.64
N ASP A 235 8.45 2.14 20.34
CA ASP A 235 9.71 2.66 20.87
C ASP A 235 10.82 2.56 19.80
N LEU A 236 10.76 3.47 18.82
CA LEU A 236 11.71 3.54 17.71
C LEU A 236 12.89 4.44 18.08
N PRO A 237 14.15 3.95 17.95
CA PRO A 237 15.34 4.73 18.24
C PRO A 237 15.73 5.61 17.04
N LEU A 238 14.88 6.57 16.69
CA LEU A 238 15.07 7.44 15.52
C LEU A 238 15.47 8.85 15.93
N ASP A 239 16.29 9.49 15.10
CA ASP A 239 16.50 10.92 15.14
C ASP A 239 15.20 11.67 14.80
N ALA A 240 15.02 12.87 15.34
CA ALA A 240 13.79 13.64 15.23
C ALA A 240 13.42 14.01 13.79
N ASP A 241 14.39 14.04 12.88
CA ASP A 241 14.25 14.36 11.46
C ASP A 241 14.27 13.14 10.53
N SER A 242 14.21 11.93 11.10
CA SER A 242 14.13 10.69 10.32
C SER A 242 12.79 10.54 9.61
N TYR A 243 12.78 9.76 8.53
CA TYR A 243 11.59 9.38 7.79
C TYR A 243 11.13 7.96 8.13
N ILE A 244 9.81 7.73 8.04
CA ILE A 244 9.18 6.41 8.11
C ILE A 244 8.38 6.20 6.81
N PRO A 245 9.01 5.82 5.70
CA PRO A 245 8.34 5.72 4.39
C PRO A 245 7.33 4.59 4.29
N ARG A 246 7.40 3.55 5.12
CA ARG A 246 6.48 2.40 5.10
C ARG A 246 6.35 1.77 6.47
N ILE A 247 5.19 1.19 6.71
CA ILE A 247 4.96 0.14 7.69
C ILE A 247 4.20 -1.01 7.05
N LYS A 248 4.40 -2.21 7.54
CA LYS A 248 3.64 -3.39 7.12
C LYS A 248 3.70 -4.46 8.20
N PHE A 249 2.56 -5.03 8.56
CA PHE A 249 2.58 -6.25 9.35
C PHE A 249 3.17 -7.41 8.54
N THR A 250 3.96 -8.24 9.20
CA THR A 250 4.44 -9.50 8.63
C THR A 250 3.38 -10.59 8.83
N ASP A 251 3.66 -11.81 8.39
CA ASP A 251 2.79 -12.97 8.66
C ASP A 251 2.77 -13.36 10.15
N ASP A 252 3.69 -12.82 10.95
CA ASP A 252 3.70 -12.93 12.42
C ASP A 252 2.99 -11.72 13.03
N GLU A 253 1.89 -11.95 13.73
CA GLU A 253 1.12 -10.91 14.42
C GLU A 253 1.92 -10.13 15.48
N ASN A 254 3.04 -10.68 15.92
CA ASN A 254 3.96 -10.04 16.87
C ASN A 254 5.09 -9.23 16.20
N ALA A 255 5.10 -9.15 14.87
CA ALA A 255 6.14 -8.48 14.11
C ALA A 255 5.56 -7.46 13.12
N LEU A 256 5.57 -6.20 13.52
CA LEU A 256 5.30 -5.06 12.65
C LEU A 256 6.61 -4.58 12.01
N ALA A 257 6.72 -4.68 10.70
CA ALA A 257 7.84 -4.13 9.96
C ALA A 257 7.71 -2.61 9.85
N ILE A 258 8.76 -1.89 10.23
CA ILE A 258 8.85 -0.43 10.12
C ILE A 258 10.11 -0.11 9.32
N MET A 259 9.91 0.52 8.17
CA MET A 259 10.97 0.97 7.27
C MET A 259 11.31 2.41 7.59
N THR A 260 12.59 2.70 7.79
CA THR A 260 13.04 4.03 8.20
C THR A 260 14.21 4.50 7.35
N LEU A 261 14.29 5.82 7.15
CA LEU A 261 15.42 6.49 6.51
C LEU A 261 15.92 7.63 7.39
N ASN A 262 17.24 7.86 7.40
CA ASN A 262 17.77 9.09 7.96
C ASN A 262 17.45 10.29 7.04
N ARG A 263 17.64 11.53 7.53
CA ARG A 263 17.37 12.76 6.77
C ARG A 263 18.14 12.84 5.44
N HIS A 264 19.37 12.34 5.40
CA HIS A 264 20.18 12.30 4.18
C HIS A 264 19.76 11.18 3.21
N GLN A 265 18.84 10.30 3.60
CA GLN A 265 18.32 9.18 2.80
C GLN A 265 19.41 8.24 2.26
N ASN A 266 20.53 8.13 2.98
CA ASN A 266 21.65 7.26 2.65
C ASN A 266 21.81 6.09 3.63
N ARG A 267 20.94 5.97 4.63
CA ARG A 267 20.84 4.86 5.56
C ARG A 267 19.38 4.41 5.70
N PHE A 268 19.13 3.19 5.30
CA PHE A 268 17.86 2.50 5.47
C PHE A 268 17.98 1.50 6.62
N ASP A 269 17.01 1.54 7.54
CA ASP A 269 16.87 0.57 8.61
C ASP A 269 15.49 -0.06 8.57
N LEU A 270 15.45 -1.40 8.62
CA LEU A 270 14.24 -2.17 8.83
C LEU A 270 14.19 -2.62 10.28
N TYR A 271 13.13 -2.23 10.99
CA TYR A 271 12.84 -2.68 12.35
C TYR A 271 11.66 -3.64 12.35
N PHE A 272 11.69 -4.64 13.22
CA PHE A 272 10.50 -5.37 13.64
C PHE A 272 10.10 -4.89 15.03
N ALA A 273 8.87 -4.38 15.14
CA ALA A 273 8.27 -3.91 16.38
C ALA A 273 7.25 -4.91 16.89
N ASN A 274 7.28 -5.20 18.20
CA ASN A 274 6.19 -5.94 18.83
C ASN A 274 5.04 -4.98 19.11
N PRO A 275 3.83 -5.22 18.57
CA PRO A 275 2.74 -4.25 18.65
C PRO A 275 2.17 -4.08 20.06
N ARG A 276 2.46 -4.99 21.00
CA ARG A 276 1.99 -4.93 22.40
C ARG A 276 3.05 -4.46 23.37
N SER A 277 4.29 -4.98 23.28
CA SER A 277 5.41 -4.53 24.13
C SER A 277 6.02 -3.21 23.70
N THR A 278 5.79 -2.78 22.46
CA THR A 278 6.37 -1.59 21.81
C THR A 278 7.86 -1.67 21.45
N LEU A 279 8.54 -2.73 21.84
CA LEU A 279 9.98 -2.91 21.60
C LEU A 279 10.25 -3.11 20.11
N CYS A 280 11.30 -2.45 19.63
CA CYS A 280 11.73 -2.49 18.25
C CYS A 280 13.13 -3.12 18.15
N LYS A 281 13.28 -4.09 17.23
CA LYS A 281 14.54 -4.76 16.92
C LYS A 281 15.00 -4.39 15.52
N LEU A 282 16.25 -3.94 15.38
CA LEU A 282 16.88 -3.71 14.08
C LEU A 282 17.11 -5.07 13.39
N MET A 283 16.57 -5.22 12.19
CA MET A 283 16.65 -6.44 11.39
C MET A 283 17.65 -6.33 10.25
N VAL A 284 17.61 -5.22 9.52
CA VAL A 284 18.50 -4.93 8.39
C VAL A 284 18.90 -3.47 8.44
N ARG A 285 20.18 -3.21 8.22
CA ARG A 285 20.71 -1.88 7.90
C ARG A 285 21.36 -1.92 6.54
N ASP A 286 21.02 -0.95 5.71
CA ASP A 286 21.65 -0.73 4.42
C ASP A 286 22.13 0.72 4.33
N GLU A 287 23.37 0.90 3.90
CA GLU A 287 24.02 2.21 3.79
C GLU A 287 24.58 2.37 2.38
N ALA A 288 24.43 3.54 1.82
CA ALA A 288 24.94 3.89 0.51
C ALA A 288 25.72 5.20 0.57
N PRO A 289 26.79 5.36 -0.25
CA PRO A 289 27.53 6.63 -0.30
C PRO A 289 26.71 7.77 -0.91
N GLN A 290 25.67 7.46 -1.68
CA GLN A 290 24.72 8.43 -2.28
C GLN A 290 23.37 8.35 -1.58
N TYR A 291 22.40 7.69 -2.22
CA TYR A 291 21.03 7.58 -1.75
C TYR A 291 20.56 6.13 -1.79
N ILE A 292 19.67 5.78 -0.86
CA ILE A 292 18.93 4.52 -0.90
C ILE A 292 17.79 4.65 -1.91
N LYS A 293 17.64 3.67 -2.81
CA LYS A 293 16.54 3.61 -3.77
C LYS A 293 15.21 3.28 -3.08
N GLU A 294 14.12 3.74 -3.68
CA GLU A 294 12.75 3.49 -3.21
C GLU A 294 12.46 2.00 -3.05
N GLU A 295 12.92 1.16 -3.96
CA GLU A 295 12.70 -0.28 -3.95
C GLU A 295 13.20 -0.95 -2.65
N ALA A 296 14.19 -0.38 -1.99
CA ALA A 296 14.71 -0.92 -0.73
C ALA A 296 13.67 -0.93 0.40
N TYR A 297 12.76 0.03 0.42
CA TYR A 297 11.71 0.14 1.44
C TYR A 297 10.29 -0.11 0.92
N SER A 298 10.06 -0.06 -0.40
CA SER A 298 8.72 -0.29 -0.97
C SER A 298 8.47 -1.73 -1.38
N ASN A 299 9.51 -2.52 -1.68
CA ASN A 299 9.39 -3.87 -2.25
C ASN A 299 9.90 -4.97 -1.31
N ILE A 300 9.69 -4.83 -0.01
CA ILE A 300 9.97 -5.92 0.94
C ILE A 300 8.79 -6.87 0.99
N VAL A 301 9.05 -8.15 0.76
CA VAL A 301 8.02 -9.21 0.83
C VAL A 301 8.31 -10.13 1.98
N PHE A 302 7.33 -10.31 2.86
CA PHE A 302 7.42 -11.13 4.05
C PHE A 302 6.78 -12.51 3.82
N TYR A 303 7.43 -13.53 4.35
CA TYR A 303 6.99 -14.92 4.38
C TYR A 303 7.04 -15.43 5.82
N PRO A 304 6.41 -16.58 6.15
CA PRO A 304 6.34 -17.05 7.54
C PRO A 304 7.68 -17.16 8.27
N LYS A 305 8.76 -17.51 7.56
CA LYS A 305 10.09 -17.70 8.15
C LYS A 305 11.19 -16.83 7.55
N ASN A 306 10.88 -16.06 6.52
CA ASN A 306 11.84 -15.32 5.73
C ASN A 306 11.25 -13.99 5.26
N PHE A 307 12.12 -13.12 4.76
CA PHE A 307 11.72 -11.97 3.96
C PHE A 307 12.75 -11.70 2.87
N VAL A 308 12.30 -11.09 1.79
CA VAL A 308 13.13 -10.70 0.63
C VAL A 308 13.21 -9.19 0.56
N VAL A 309 14.42 -8.66 0.46
CA VAL A 309 14.68 -7.22 0.28
C VAL A 309 15.46 -6.98 -1.01
N MET A 310 15.37 -5.75 -1.51
CA MET A 310 16.22 -5.24 -2.57
C MET A 310 17.31 -4.34 -1.98
N SER A 311 18.52 -4.42 -2.52
CA SER A 311 19.64 -3.58 -2.12
C SER A 311 20.65 -3.40 -3.25
N GLU A 312 21.28 -2.23 -3.30
CA GLU A 312 22.40 -1.91 -4.21
C GLU A 312 23.79 -2.15 -3.60
N LYS A 313 23.87 -2.85 -2.46
CA LYS A 313 25.13 -3.00 -1.70
C LYS A 313 26.27 -3.70 -2.45
N ASP A 314 26.00 -4.37 -3.56
CA ASP A 314 27.04 -4.94 -4.43
C ASP A 314 27.24 -4.16 -5.74
N GLY A 315 26.68 -2.95 -5.87
CA GLY A 315 26.83 -2.06 -7.01
C GLY A 315 25.63 -1.99 -7.96
N TYR A 316 24.72 -2.98 -7.88
CA TYR A 316 23.47 -3.03 -8.63
C TYR A 316 22.32 -3.46 -7.72
N ASN A 317 21.08 -3.12 -8.09
CA ASN A 317 19.90 -3.51 -7.31
C ASN A 317 19.63 -5.00 -7.46
N HIS A 318 19.80 -5.75 -6.37
CA HIS A 318 19.61 -7.20 -6.32
C HIS A 318 18.74 -7.65 -5.17
N LEU A 319 18.27 -8.91 -5.25
CA LEU A 319 17.44 -9.55 -4.25
C LEU A 319 18.29 -10.28 -3.21
N TYR A 320 17.91 -10.13 -1.94
CA TYR A 320 18.54 -10.77 -0.79
C TYR A 320 17.49 -11.44 0.08
N LEU A 321 17.73 -12.69 0.45
CA LEU A 321 16.88 -13.47 1.34
C LEU A 321 17.43 -13.41 2.76
N TYR A 322 16.54 -13.04 3.71
CA TYR A 322 16.82 -13.03 5.15
C TYR A 322 15.90 -13.99 5.87
N THR A 323 16.35 -14.53 7.00
CA THR A 323 15.45 -15.18 7.96
C THR A 323 14.60 -14.13 8.66
N SER A 324 13.43 -14.54 9.19
CA SER A 324 12.59 -13.67 10.04
C SER A 324 13.29 -13.21 11.34
N GLY A 325 14.43 -13.82 11.68
CA GLY A 325 15.32 -13.38 12.76
C GLY A 325 16.31 -12.27 12.37
N GLY A 326 16.41 -11.90 11.08
CA GLY A 326 17.30 -10.84 10.58
C GLY A 326 18.66 -11.32 10.09
N ASN A 327 18.86 -12.62 9.89
CA ASN A 327 20.10 -13.16 9.37
C ASN A 327 20.05 -13.32 7.85
N LEU A 328 21.07 -12.83 7.16
CA LEU A 328 21.21 -13.01 5.72
C LEU A 328 21.38 -14.50 5.39
N VAL A 329 20.48 -15.05 4.56
CA VAL A 329 20.58 -16.42 4.06
C VAL A 329 21.42 -16.47 2.79
N LYS A 330 21.08 -15.64 1.79
CA LYS A 330 21.81 -15.56 0.51
C LYS A 330 21.44 -14.33 -0.29
N GLN A 331 22.32 -13.95 -1.20
CA GLN A 331 22.01 -13.09 -2.34
C GLN A 331 21.36 -13.96 -3.42
N ILE A 332 20.15 -13.60 -3.86
CA ILE A 332 19.35 -14.39 -4.82
C ILE A 332 19.80 -14.11 -6.26
N THR A 333 20.00 -12.84 -6.59
CA THR A 333 20.43 -12.39 -7.93
C THR A 333 21.78 -11.70 -7.86
N LYS A 334 22.59 -11.83 -8.91
CA LYS A 334 23.92 -11.25 -9.00
C LYS A 334 24.30 -10.97 -10.46
N GLY A 335 25.07 -9.92 -10.69
CA GLY A 335 25.58 -9.55 -12.01
C GLY A 335 25.47 -8.05 -12.30
N ASN A 336 25.94 -7.64 -13.49
CA ASN A 336 25.93 -6.24 -13.93
C ASN A 336 24.57 -5.86 -14.54
N PHE A 337 23.53 -5.97 -13.75
CA PHE A 337 22.15 -5.61 -14.09
C PHE A 337 21.36 -5.26 -12.85
N GLU A 338 20.23 -4.64 -13.02
CA GLU A 338 19.32 -4.32 -11.93
C GLU A 338 18.06 -5.19 -11.99
N VAL A 339 17.65 -5.69 -10.83
CA VAL A 339 16.31 -6.16 -10.60
C VAL A 339 15.40 -4.93 -10.51
N LYS A 340 14.31 -4.93 -11.28
CA LYS A 340 13.34 -3.83 -11.31
C LYS A 340 12.11 -4.09 -10.45
N ASP A 341 11.74 -5.35 -10.32
CA ASP A 341 10.63 -5.77 -9.46
C ASP A 341 10.83 -7.21 -8.98
N PHE A 342 10.35 -7.50 -7.77
CA PHE A 342 10.30 -8.84 -7.21
C PHE A 342 8.86 -9.36 -7.27
N LEU A 343 8.62 -10.39 -8.07
CA LEU A 343 7.29 -10.92 -8.37
C LEU A 343 6.83 -11.99 -7.38
N GLY A 344 7.76 -12.64 -6.68
CA GLY A 344 7.44 -13.63 -5.67
C GLY A 344 8.42 -14.77 -5.55
N TRP A 345 8.27 -15.54 -4.48
CA TRP A 345 9.02 -16.75 -4.18
C TRP A 345 8.05 -17.92 -3.98
N ASP A 346 8.18 -18.92 -4.83
CA ASP A 346 7.56 -20.22 -4.61
C ASP A 346 8.43 -21.03 -3.64
N GLU A 347 8.02 -21.10 -2.40
CA GLU A 347 8.76 -21.78 -1.34
C GLU A 347 8.83 -23.31 -1.59
N ALA A 348 7.78 -23.90 -2.18
CA ALA A 348 7.73 -25.33 -2.43
C ALA A 348 8.77 -25.80 -3.43
N THR A 349 9.02 -25.02 -4.48
CA THR A 349 10.05 -25.29 -5.49
C THR A 349 11.34 -24.52 -5.26
N ASN A 350 11.38 -23.65 -4.25
CA ASN A 350 12.45 -22.73 -3.96
C ASN A 350 12.86 -21.89 -5.18
N THR A 351 11.85 -21.34 -5.88
CA THR A 351 12.02 -20.57 -7.11
C THR A 351 11.59 -19.12 -6.94
N PHE A 352 12.47 -18.19 -7.29
CA PHE A 352 12.23 -16.75 -7.19
C PHE A 352 11.92 -16.19 -8.57
N TYR A 353 10.90 -15.33 -8.68
CA TYR A 353 10.47 -14.67 -9.92
C TYR A 353 10.70 -13.17 -9.81
N PHE A 354 11.24 -12.57 -10.87
CA PHE A 354 11.60 -11.15 -10.86
C PHE A 354 11.64 -10.54 -12.26
N GLU A 355 11.54 -9.23 -12.31
CA GLU A 355 11.82 -8.44 -13.51
C GLU A 355 13.23 -7.86 -13.44
N SER A 356 13.97 -7.88 -14.54
CA SER A 356 15.28 -7.24 -14.62
C SER A 356 15.62 -6.70 -16.00
N ASN A 357 16.61 -5.81 -16.05
CA ASN A 357 17.15 -5.26 -17.28
C ASN A 357 18.41 -6.00 -17.77
N GLU A 358 18.64 -7.25 -17.36
CA GLU A 358 19.85 -8.01 -17.66
C GLU A 358 20.18 -8.10 -19.17
N GLY A 359 19.17 -8.28 -20.00
CA GLY A 359 19.39 -8.42 -21.44
C GLY A 359 19.64 -7.10 -22.17
N SER A 360 19.22 -5.98 -21.59
CA SER A 360 19.39 -4.63 -22.17
C SER A 360 19.02 -3.57 -21.15
N PRO A 361 19.80 -2.50 -21.00
CA PRO A 361 19.45 -1.41 -20.09
C PRO A 361 18.15 -0.67 -20.49
N LEU A 362 17.71 -0.81 -21.73
CA LEU A 362 16.51 -0.16 -22.27
C LEU A 362 15.24 -1.02 -22.15
N ARG A 363 15.34 -2.26 -21.67
CA ARG A 363 14.23 -3.21 -21.67
C ARG A 363 14.20 -4.00 -20.36
N THR A 364 13.01 -4.40 -19.92
CA THR A 364 12.82 -5.34 -18.82
C THR A 364 12.27 -6.66 -19.34
N ALA A 365 12.71 -7.74 -18.74
CA ALA A 365 12.24 -9.08 -19.04
C ALA A 365 11.94 -9.83 -17.72
N ILE A 366 11.14 -10.88 -17.85
CA ILE A 366 10.73 -11.73 -16.73
C ILE A 366 11.69 -12.90 -16.61
N TYR A 367 12.19 -13.12 -15.41
CA TYR A 367 13.12 -14.20 -15.09
C TYR A 367 12.65 -15.00 -13.89
N LYS A 368 13.12 -16.22 -13.81
CA LYS A 368 13.13 -17.02 -12.58
C LYS A 368 14.53 -17.52 -12.27
N VAL A 369 14.81 -17.70 -10.99
CA VAL A 369 16.01 -18.36 -10.49
C VAL A 369 15.61 -19.44 -9.48
N ASP A 370 16.10 -20.67 -9.68
CA ASP A 370 15.83 -21.78 -8.77
C ASP A 370 16.76 -21.78 -7.53
N GLY A 371 16.49 -22.67 -6.61
CA GLY A 371 17.27 -22.80 -5.39
C GLY A 371 18.75 -23.15 -5.59
N LYS A 372 19.11 -23.68 -6.76
CA LYS A 372 20.48 -24.00 -7.17
C LYS A 372 21.19 -22.83 -7.89
N GLY A 373 20.46 -21.72 -8.10
CA GLY A 373 20.98 -20.53 -8.78
C GLY A 373 20.87 -20.57 -10.31
N LYS A 374 20.16 -21.55 -10.89
CA LYS A 374 19.91 -21.60 -12.32
C LYS A 374 18.85 -20.57 -12.71
N LYS A 375 19.27 -19.58 -13.50
CA LYS A 375 18.40 -18.53 -14.01
C LYS A 375 17.81 -18.91 -15.37
N THR A 376 16.55 -18.56 -15.60
CA THR A 376 15.82 -18.80 -16.85
C THR A 376 15.01 -17.58 -17.21
N LYS A 377 15.14 -17.09 -18.44
CA LYS A 377 14.29 -16.04 -18.99
C LYS A 377 12.94 -16.62 -19.40
N LEU A 378 11.84 -16.04 -18.90
CA LEU A 378 10.47 -16.50 -19.17
C LEU A 378 9.81 -15.75 -20.32
N SER A 379 10.04 -14.43 -20.45
CA SER A 379 9.53 -13.63 -21.56
C SER A 379 10.30 -13.97 -22.85
N LYS A 380 9.60 -14.48 -23.86
CA LYS A 380 10.21 -15.00 -25.08
C LYS A 380 10.41 -13.94 -26.17
N GLN A 381 9.51 -12.96 -26.22
CA GLN A 381 9.55 -11.91 -27.25
C GLN A 381 10.51 -10.79 -26.87
N GLU A 382 10.99 -10.05 -27.83
CA GLU A 382 11.69 -8.79 -27.60
C GLU A 382 10.73 -7.71 -27.13
N GLY A 383 11.19 -6.82 -26.24
CA GLY A 383 10.39 -5.72 -25.72
C GLY A 383 10.57 -5.52 -24.23
N THR A 384 9.73 -4.65 -23.65
CA THR A 384 9.63 -4.44 -22.22
C THR A 384 8.42 -5.23 -21.70
N HIS A 385 8.67 -6.11 -20.75
CA HIS A 385 7.68 -7.00 -20.16
C HIS A 385 7.46 -6.64 -18.69
N LYS A 386 6.20 -6.71 -18.26
CA LYS A 386 5.78 -6.67 -16.86
C LYS A 386 4.92 -7.88 -16.56
N ALA A 387 4.97 -8.35 -15.32
CA ALA A 387 4.13 -9.42 -14.81
C ALA A 387 3.42 -9.00 -13.51
N ILE A 388 2.33 -9.68 -13.20
CA ILE A 388 1.57 -9.56 -11.96
C ILE A 388 1.19 -10.95 -11.48
#